data_8e85e7a6d332402c3041d04067d58341
#
_entry.id   8e85e7a6d332402c3041d04067d58341
#
_cell.length_a   1.000
_cell.length_b   1.000
_cell.length_c   1.000
_cell.angle_alpha   90.00
_cell.angle_beta   90.00
_cell.angle_gamma   90.00
#
_symmetry.space_group_name_H-M   'P 1'
#
loop_
_entity.id
_entity.type
_entity.pdbx_description
1 polymer ?
#
loop_
_entity_poly.entity_id
_entity_poly.type
_entity_poly.pdbx_seq_one_letter_code
_entity_poly.pdbx_strand_id
1 'polypeptide(L)'
;MRPRTMAEFVGQEGIVGEGTALRAAIEKDRLGSMILAGPPGTGKTTLARIIAVTTEASFVQLNAVTSGVKDLKAVCEEAQRLQETFGTRTVLFIDEIHRFNTAQQDALLPYVERGTVTLIGATTQNP
;
A
#
# COMPACT_ATOMS: atom_id res chain seq x y z
N MET A 1 18.78 -7.82 8.58
CA MET A 1 19.13 -6.40 8.67
C MET A 1 17.90 -5.53 8.49
N ARG A 2 17.80 -4.52 9.26
CA ARG A 2 16.66 -3.64 9.19
C ARG A 2 17.01 -2.37 8.42
N PRO A 3 16.16 -1.92 7.52
CA PRO A 3 16.45 -0.69 6.78
C PRO A 3 16.45 0.50 7.73
N ARG A 4 17.30 1.45 7.46
CA ARG A 4 17.38 2.65 8.26
C ARG A 4 16.33 3.67 7.83
N THR A 5 15.92 3.61 6.59
CA THR A 5 14.90 4.51 6.08
C THR A 5 13.96 3.74 5.17
N MET A 6 12.78 4.30 5.00
CA MET A 6 11.83 3.72 4.07
C MET A 6 12.35 3.74 2.65
N ALA A 7 13.19 4.72 2.33
CA ALA A 7 13.72 4.84 0.98
C ALA A 7 14.52 3.62 0.57
N GLU A 8 15.01 2.84 1.51
CA GLU A 8 15.75 1.63 1.18
C GLU A 8 14.86 0.56 0.57
N PHE A 9 13.55 0.66 0.79
CA PHE A 9 12.60 -0.28 0.23
C PHE A 9 11.87 0.24 -0.98
N VAL A 10 11.81 1.56 -1.12
CA VAL A 10 11.05 2.18 -2.20
C VAL A 10 11.98 2.53 -3.34
N GLY A 11 11.40 3.00 -4.41
CA GLY A 11 12.20 3.48 -5.53
C GLY A 11 12.59 2.42 -6.49
N GLN A 12 12.03 1.25 -6.36
CA GLN A 12 12.29 0.17 -7.30
C GLN A 12 11.46 0.43 -8.54
N GLU A 13 12.13 0.84 -9.58
CA GLU A 13 11.46 1.19 -10.82
C GLU A 13 10.67 0.00 -11.35
N GLY A 14 9.47 0.27 -11.82
CA GLY A 14 8.69 -0.76 -12.48
C GLY A 14 7.99 -1.75 -11.58
N ILE A 15 8.06 -1.57 -10.27
CA ILE A 15 7.47 -2.52 -9.33
C ILE A 15 5.98 -2.67 -9.57
N VAL A 16 5.28 -1.56 -9.76
CA VAL A 16 3.84 -1.56 -9.99
C VAL A 16 3.55 -1.35 -11.47
N GLY A 17 4.56 -1.43 -12.31
CA GLY A 17 4.42 -1.16 -13.73
C GLY A 17 4.61 0.32 -14.01
N GLU A 18 5.60 0.61 -14.85
CA GLU A 18 5.89 1.99 -15.17
C GLU A 18 4.72 2.61 -15.89
N GLY A 19 4.46 3.86 -15.58
CA GLY A 19 3.42 4.61 -16.23
C GLY A 19 2.03 4.35 -15.73
N THR A 20 1.86 3.52 -14.70
CA THR A 20 0.54 3.30 -14.15
C THR A 20 0.11 4.49 -13.30
N ALA A 21 -1.20 4.70 -13.21
CA ALA A 21 -1.74 5.76 -12.40
C ALA A 21 -1.41 5.55 -10.92
N LEU A 22 -1.45 4.31 -10.47
CA LEU A 22 -1.16 4.00 -9.08
C LEU A 22 0.30 4.31 -8.74
N ARG A 23 1.21 3.94 -9.63
CA ARG A 23 2.61 4.24 -9.41
C ARG A 23 2.84 5.74 -9.32
N ALA A 24 2.22 6.51 -10.22
CA ALA A 24 2.35 7.95 -10.19
C ALA A 24 1.83 8.53 -8.88
N ALA A 25 0.72 8.01 -8.37
CA ALA A 25 0.17 8.47 -7.10
C ALA A 25 1.10 8.16 -5.94
N ILE A 26 1.71 6.97 -5.96
CA ILE A 26 2.66 6.60 -4.91
C ILE A 26 3.85 7.53 -4.92
N GLU A 27 4.35 7.85 -6.11
CA GLU A 27 5.51 8.73 -6.21
C GLU A 27 5.20 10.14 -5.75
N LYS A 28 3.97 10.59 -5.96
CA LYS A 28 3.56 11.91 -5.51
C LYS A 28 3.28 11.97 -4.03
N ASP A 29 2.86 10.85 -3.46
CA ASP A 29 2.46 10.81 -2.07
C ASP A 29 3.68 10.68 -1.17
N ARG A 30 4.17 11.79 -0.72
CA ARG A 30 5.35 11.82 0.12
C ARG A 30 5.05 11.47 1.55
N LEU A 31 3.81 11.07 1.84
CA LEU A 31 3.38 10.84 3.20
C LEU A 31 3.50 9.39 3.61
N GLY A 32 4.08 8.54 2.76
CA GLY A 32 4.40 7.23 3.24
C GLY A 32 3.97 6.04 2.42
N SER A 33 3.23 6.23 1.34
CA SER A 33 2.94 5.07 0.49
C SER A 33 4.24 4.58 -0.13
N MET A 34 4.40 3.26 -0.19
CA MET A 34 5.69 2.68 -0.60
C MET A 34 5.49 1.28 -1.14
N ILE A 35 6.52 0.81 -1.84
CA ILE A 35 6.55 -0.56 -2.35
C ILE A 35 7.75 -1.25 -1.74
N LEU A 36 7.51 -2.41 -1.15
CA LEU A 36 8.55 -3.22 -0.55
C LEU A 36 8.84 -4.41 -1.45
N ALA A 37 10.09 -4.56 -1.87
CA ALA A 37 10.46 -5.65 -2.75
C ALA A 37 11.39 -6.60 -2.02
N GLY A 38 11.29 -7.88 -2.35
CA GLY A 38 12.16 -8.88 -1.77
C GLY A 38 11.51 -10.25 -1.77
N PRO A 39 12.30 -11.28 -1.54
CA PRO A 39 11.77 -12.65 -1.50
C PRO A 39 10.81 -12.85 -0.34
N PRO A 40 10.01 -13.91 -0.40
CA PRO A 40 9.11 -14.24 0.71
C PRO A 40 9.90 -14.42 2.00
N GLY A 41 9.29 -14.06 3.13
CA GLY A 41 9.92 -14.28 4.41
C GLY A 41 10.92 -13.24 4.82
N THR A 42 10.93 -12.08 4.15
CA THR A 42 11.88 -11.02 4.49
C THR A 42 11.30 -9.98 5.45
N GLY A 43 10.12 -10.24 6.01
CA GLY A 43 9.57 -9.35 7.03
C GLY A 43 8.79 -8.16 6.50
N LYS A 44 8.35 -8.21 5.24
CA LYS A 44 7.61 -7.08 4.67
C LYS A 44 6.32 -6.80 5.43
N THR A 45 5.57 -7.85 5.76
CA THR A 45 4.34 -7.70 6.53
C THR A 45 4.63 -7.14 7.91
N THR A 46 5.68 -7.64 8.55
CA THR A 46 6.06 -7.17 9.88
C THR A 46 6.39 -5.70 9.85
N LEU A 47 7.14 -5.26 8.85
CA LEU A 47 7.47 -3.85 8.73
C LEU A 47 6.22 -3.00 8.56
N ALA A 48 5.28 -3.44 7.73
CA ALA A 48 4.05 -2.70 7.53
C ALA A 48 3.25 -2.58 8.82
N ARG A 49 3.20 -3.66 9.61
CA ARG A 49 2.50 -3.62 10.90
C ARG A 49 3.17 -2.67 11.88
N ILE A 50 4.49 -2.64 11.87
CA ILE A 50 5.22 -1.71 12.74
C ILE A 50 4.90 -0.28 12.36
N ILE A 51 4.84 0.00 11.07
CA ILE A 51 4.50 1.34 10.60
C ILE A 51 3.10 1.72 11.08
N ALA A 52 2.15 0.80 10.97
CA ALA A 52 0.78 1.08 11.40
C ALA A 52 0.73 1.37 12.90
N VAL A 53 1.41 0.57 13.69
CA VAL A 53 1.42 0.77 15.15
C VAL A 53 2.09 2.09 15.50
N THR A 54 3.22 2.36 14.89
CA THR A 54 4.00 3.57 15.19
C THR A 54 3.21 4.83 14.84
N THR A 55 2.41 4.79 13.78
CA THR A 55 1.64 5.94 13.35
C THR A 55 0.22 5.92 13.91
N GLU A 56 -0.09 4.95 14.76
CA GLU A 56 -1.41 4.81 15.37
C GLU A 56 -2.50 4.67 14.32
N ALA A 57 -2.21 3.94 13.27
CA ALA A 57 -3.12 3.73 12.16
C ALA A 57 -3.75 2.35 12.26
N SER A 58 -4.93 2.22 11.65
CA SER A 58 -5.55 0.92 11.44
C SER A 58 -4.74 0.16 10.40
N PHE A 59 -4.69 -1.16 10.51
CA PHE A 59 -3.94 -2.00 9.58
C PHE A 59 -4.87 -2.98 8.89
N VAL A 60 -4.83 -3.02 7.57
CA VAL A 60 -5.59 -3.98 6.78
C VAL A 60 -4.64 -4.65 5.81
N GLN A 61 -4.76 -5.96 5.67
CA GLN A 61 -3.92 -6.72 4.75
C GLN A 61 -4.79 -7.37 3.69
N LEU A 62 -4.46 -7.15 2.44
CA LEU A 62 -5.11 -7.77 1.30
C LEU A 62 -4.06 -8.37 0.39
N ASN A 63 -4.52 -9.13 -0.59
CA ASN A 63 -3.64 -9.75 -1.57
C ASN A 63 -4.16 -9.41 -2.96
N ALA A 64 -3.31 -8.91 -3.83
CA ALA A 64 -3.71 -8.43 -5.14
C ALA A 64 -4.33 -9.53 -6.00
N VAL A 65 -3.95 -10.78 -5.77
CA VAL A 65 -4.45 -11.91 -6.55
C VAL A 65 -5.84 -12.33 -6.11
N THR A 66 -6.07 -12.34 -4.79
CA THR A 66 -7.30 -12.89 -4.23
C THR A 66 -8.33 -11.84 -3.85
N SER A 67 -7.96 -10.57 -3.80
CA SER A 67 -8.88 -9.51 -3.41
C SER A 67 -9.30 -8.73 -4.64
N GLY A 68 -10.60 -8.68 -4.89
CA GLY A 68 -11.11 -7.97 -6.06
C GLY A 68 -11.43 -6.52 -5.76
N VAL A 69 -11.97 -5.85 -6.79
CA VAL A 69 -12.38 -4.46 -6.69
C VAL A 69 -13.35 -4.24 -5.55
N LYS A 70 -14.28 -5.17 -5.38
CA LYS A 70 -15.29 -5.05 -4.33
C LYS A 70 -14.66 -5.03 -2.95
N ASP A 71 -13.67 -5.91 -2.73
CA ASP A 71 -12.96 -5.95 -1.45
C ASP A 71 -12.21 -4.65 -1.20
N LEU A 72 -11.57 -4.12 -2.24
CA LEU A 72 -10.83 -2.87 -2.11
C LEU A 72 -11.75 -1.71 -1.77
N LYS A 73 -12.91 -1.65 -2.44
CA LYS A 73 -13.85 -0.58 -2.16
C LYS A 73 -14.38 -0.65 -0.74
N ALA A 74 -14.68 -1.84 -0.26
CA ALA A 74 -15.19 -2.00 1.10
C ALA A 74 -14.16 -1.53 2.13
N VAL A 75 -12.90 -1.91 1.93
CA VAL A 75 -11.84 -1.50 2.83
C VAL A 75 -11.65 0.01 2.81
N CYS A 76 -11.68 0.59 1.62
CA CYS A 76 -11.47 2.03 1.48
C CYS A 76 -12.62 2.83 2.08
N GLU A 77 -13.85 2.35 1.93
CA GLU A 77 -15.00 3.01 2.52
C GLU A 77 -14.92 2.97 4.04
N GLU A 78 -14.50 1.84 4.59
CA GLU A 78 -14.32 1.76 6.03
C GLU A 78 -13.19 2.66 6.50
N ALA A 79 -12.11 2.73 5.72
CA ALA A 79 -11.00 3.62 6.05
C ALA A 79 -11.45 5.07 6.07
N GLN A 80 -12.29 5.45 5.11
CA GLN A 80 -12.81 6.81 5.08
C GLN A 80 -13.71 7.08 6.28
N ARG A 81 -14.53 6.11 6.66
CA ARG A 81 -15.38 6.27 7.84
C ARG A 81 -14.55 6.47 9.10
N LEU A 82 -13.49 5.70 9.25
CA LEU A 82 -12.61 5.84 10.41
C LEU A 82 -11.93 7.20 10.43
N GLN A 83 -11.52 7.67 9.28
CA GLN A 83 -10.87 8.97 9.21
C GLN A 83 -11.84 10.10 9.56
N GLU A 84 -13.05 10.04 9.03
CA GLU A 84 -14.04 11.10 9.25
C GLU A 84 -14.56 11.09 10.67
N THR A 85 -14.72 9.91 11.26
CA THR A 85 -15.29 9.80 12.60
C THR A 85 -14.26 10.00 13.69
N PHE A 86 -13.08 9.41 13.53
CA PHE A 86 -12.07 9.37 14.59
C PHE A 86 -10.75 10.02 14.21
N GLY A 87 -10.59 10.45 12.98
CA GLY A 87 -9.31 10.96 12.52
C GLY A 87 -8.26 9.86 12.35
N THR A 88 -8.66 8.60 12.35
CA THR A 88 -7.74 7.48 12.25
C THR A 88 -7.39 7.21 10.80
N ARG A 89 -6.11 7.11 10.50
CA ARG A 89 -5.65 6.74 9.17
C ARG A 89 -5.57 5.23 9.07
N THR A 90 -5.50 4.72 7.84
CA THR A 90 -5.44 3.29 7.59
C THR A 90 -4.22 2.99 6.75
N VAL A 91 -3.43 2.03 7.21
CA VAL A 91 -2.35 1.46 6.41
C VAL A 91 -2.92 0.23 5.71
N LEU A 92 -2.90 0.25 4.40
CA LEU A 92 -3.38 -0.86 3.58
C LEU A 92 -2.18 -1.57 2.99
N PHE A 93 -1.94 -2.79 3.45
CA PHE A 93 -0.84 -3.60 2.98
C PHE A 93 -1.36 -4.54 1.90
N ILE A 94 -0.81 -4.45 0.71
CA ILE A 94 -1.24 -5.29 -0.41
C ILE A 94 -0.11 -6.18 -0.84
N ASP A 95 -0.29 -7.48 -0.60
CA ASP A 95 0.68 -8.47 -1.02
C ASP A 95 0.56 -8.72 -2.52
N GLU A 96 1.65 -9.07 -3.16
CA GLU A 96 1.71 -9.34 -4.60
C GLU A 96 1.20 -8.16 -5.41
N ILE A 97 1.62 -6.97 -5.04
CA ILE A 97 1.12 -5.73 -5.64
C ILE A 97 1.35 -5.67 -7.15
N HIS A 98 2.38 -6.36 -7.63
CA HIS A 98 2.66 -6.38 -9.06
C HIS A 98 1.56 -7.06 -9.88
N ARG A 99 0.66 -7.78 -9.21
CA ARG A 99 -0.46 -8.44 -9.88
C ARG A 99 -1.71 -7.55 -9.94
N PHE A 100 -1.63 -6.32 -9.48
CA PHE A 100 -2.77 -5.39 -9.56
C PHE A 100 -3.12 -5.14 -11.03
N ASN A 101 -4.41 -5.22 -11.34
CA ASN A 101 -4.88 -4.83 -12.67
C ASN A 101 -5.39 -3.39 -12.64
N THR A 102 -5.77 -2.89 -13.81
CA THR A 102 -6.22 -1.50 -13.94
C THR A 102 -7.44 -1.21 -13.09
N ALA A 103 -8.40 -2.12 -13.05
CA ALA A 103 -9.62 -1.91 -12.28
C ALA A 103 -9.32 -1.81 -10.79
N GLN A 104 -8.42 -2.64 -10.30
CA GLN A 104 -8.02 -2.58 -8.88
C GLN A 104 -7.31 -1.28 -8.58
N GLN A 105 -6.43 -0.84 -9.48
CA GLN A 105 -5.72 0.42 -9.30
C GLN A 105 -6.69 1.59 -9.27
N ASP A 106 -7.66 1.59 -10.18
CA ASP A 106 -8.63 2.67 -10.25
C ASP A 106 -9.49 2.74 -9.00
N ALA A 107 -9.83 1.59 -8.44
CA ALA A 107 -10.64 1.56 -7.23
C ALA A 107 -9.90 2.17 -6.04
N LEU A 108 -8.60 1.96 -5.98
CA LEU A 108 -7.79 2.38 -4.85
C LEU A 108 -7.28 3.81 -4.97
N LEU A 109 -7.03 4.25 -6.19
CA LEU A 109 -6.33 5.50 -6.45
C LEU A 109 -6.90 6.72 -5.73
N PRO A 110 -8.22 6.97 -5.76
CA PRO A 110 -8.73 8.18 -5.11
C PRO A 110 -8.43 8.24 -3.62
N TYR A 111 -8.43 7.09 -2.97
CA TYR A 111 -8.21 7.04 -1.53
C TYR A 111 -6.75 7.23 -1.17
N VAL A 112 -5.85 6.77 -2.03
CA VAL A 112 -4.42 7.01 -1.85
C VAL A 112 -4.13 8.50 -2.07
N GLU A 113 -4.70 9.08 -3.12
CA GLU A 113 -4.46 10.48 -3.42
C GLU A 113 -4.97 11.41 -2.33
N ARG A 114 -6.07 11.05 -1.71
CA ARG A 114 -6.63 11.86 -0.62
C ARG A 114 -5.95 11.63 0.71
N GLY A 115 -5.08 10.64 0.79
CA GLY A 115 -4.44 10.30 2.04
C GLY A 115 -5.31 9.55 3.03
N THR A 116 -6.48 9.08 2.58
CA THR A 116 -7.35 8.25 3.42
C THR A 116 -6.67 6.93 3.74
N VAL A 117 -5.95 6.40 2.76
CA VAL A 117 -5.24 5.14 2.87
C VAL A 117 -3.78 5.38 2.56
N THR A 118 -2.91 4.87 3.42
CA THR A 118 -1.48 4.81 3.14
C THR A 118 -1.20 3.43 2.59
N LEU A 119 -0.74 3.37 1.35
CA LEU A 119 -0.54 2.10 0.67
C LEU A 119 0.87 1.58 0.90
N ILE A 120 0.97 0.35 1.36
CA ILE A 120 2.24 -0.36 1.40
C ILE A 120 2.07 -1.61 0.57
N GLY A 121 2.68 -1.61 -0.61
CA GLY A 121 2.62 -2.76 -1.49
C GLY A 121 3.83 -3.63 -1.30
N ALA A 122 3.65 -4.93 -1.40
CA ALA A 122 4.74 -5.88 -1.30
C ALA A 122 4.81 -6.72 -2.56
N THR A 123 6.00 -7.01 -3.00
CA THR A 123 6.20 -7.83 -4.18
C THR A 123 7.42 -8.72 -4.00
N THR A 124 7.34 -9.91 -4.59
CA THR A 124 8.48 -10.82 -4.64
C THR A 124 9.27 -10.65 -5.94
N GLN A 125 8.81 -9.80 -6.84
CA GLN A 125 9.51 -9.56 -8.09
C GLN A 125 10.77 -8.75 -7.84
N ASN A 126 11.82 -9.11 -8.53
CA ASN A 126 13.00 -8.27 -8.57
C ASN A 126 12.82 -7.21 -9.63
N PRO A 127 13.17 -5.98 -9.30
CA PRO A 127 13.08 -4.90 -10.29
C PRO A 127 14.10 -5.06 -11.40
#